data_2e7887bc6f48b97e08820bce6b85a7ae
#
_entry.id   2e7887bc6f48b97e08820bce6b85a7ae
#
_cell.length_a   1.000
_cell.length_b   1.000
_cell.length_c   1.000
_cell.angle_alpha   90.00
_cell.angle_beta   90.00
_cell.angle_gamma   90.00
#
_symmetry.space_group_name_H-M   'P 1'
#
loop_
_entity.id
_entity.type
_entity.pdbx_description
1 polymer ?
#
loop_
_entity_poly.entity_id
_entity_poly.type
_entity_poly.pdbx_seq_one_letter_code
_entity_poly.pdbx_strand_id
1 'polypeptide(L)'
;MQEYIATFHTHLSAMRTQRALANAGVQARLAPVPRFLSASCGTCVFFFAEAPCLEQMDHDVERVVVRLSAPGQFEELLYHP
;
A
#
# COMPACT_ATOMS: atom_id res chain seq x y z
N MET A 1 -4.52 15.13 -2.95
CA MET A 1 -3.87 13.90 -2.48
C MET A 1 -4.66 12.69 -2.94
N GLN A 2 -3.96 11.62 -3.22
CA GLN A 2 -4.57 10.36 -3.64
C GLN A 2 -4.41 9.33 -2.55
N GLU A 3 -5.34 8.36 -2.52
CA GLU A 3 -5.28 7.24 -1.60
C GLU A 3 -4.65 6.04 -2.29
N TYR A 4 -3.64 5.47 -1.64
CA TYR A 4 -2.93 4.30 -2.13
C TYR A 4 -3.09 3.14 -1.16
N ILE A 5 -3.02 1.93 -1.70
CA ILE A 5 -3.00 0.70 -0.90
C ILE A 5 -1.80 -0.12 -1.35
N ALA A 6 -0.95 -0.48 -0.41
CA ALA A 6 0.20 -1.34 -0.67
C ALA A 6 0.00 -2.67 0.04
N THR A 7 0.14 -3.78 -0.69
CA THR A 7 0.09 -5.12 -0.11
C THR A 7 1.48 -5.73 -0.10
N PHE A 8 1.68 -6.69 0.76
CA PHE A 8 3.00 -7.26 1.03
C PHE A 8 2.93 -8.77 1.14
N HIS A 9 4.07 -9.44 0.98
CA HIS A 9 4.13 -10.89 1.15
C HIS A 9 4.18 -11.30 2.62
N THR A 10 4.61 -10.39 3.50
CA THR A 10 4.67 -10.66 4.95
C THR A 10 4.14 -9.49 5.74
N HIS A 11 3.68 -9.78 6.97
CA HIS A 11 3.20 -8.76 7.90
C HIS A 11 4.34 -7.81 8.30
N LEU A 12 5.54 -8.35 8.50
CA LEU A 12 6.69 -7.54 8.89
C LEU A 12 7.01 -6.48 7.84
N SER A 13 6.92 -6.86 6.56
CA SER A 13 7.17 -5.93 5.46
C SER A 13 6.14 -4.79 5.45
N ALA A 14 4.87 -5.10 5.75
CA ALA A 14 3.84 -4.07 5.87
C ALA A 14 4.16 -3.10 7.00
N MET A 15 4.59 -3.61 8.15
CA MET A 15 4.95 -2.78 9.30
C MET A 15 6.13 -1.87 8.99
N ARG A 16 7.15 -2.40 8.33
CA ARG A 16 8.32 -1.61 7.95
C ARG A 16 7.97 -0.48 7.00
N THR A 17 7.12 -0.76 6.01
CA THR A 17 6.70 0.25 5.06
C THR A 17 5.85 1.32 5.71
N GLN A 18 4.92 0.94 6.58
CA GLN A 18 4.12 1.91 7.31
C GLN A 18 5.01 2.87 8.09
N ARG A 19 6.04 2.33 8.77
CA ARG A 19 6.96 3.16 9.54
C ARG A 19 7.79 4.08 8.64
N ALA A 20 8.28 3.56 7.51
CA ALA A 20 9.05 4.37 6.57
C ALA A 20 8.22 5.53 6.01
N LEU A 21 6.96 5.26 5.66
CA LEU A 21 6.06 6.30 5.18
C LEU A 21 5.79 7.35 6.27
N ALA A 22 5.52 6.91 7.49
CA ALA A 22 5.28 7.82 8.60
C ALA A 22 6.51 8.69 8.86
N ASN A 23 7.70 8.12 8.82
CA ASN A 23 8.95 8.86 9.00
C ASN A 23 9.19 9.87 7.88
N ALA A 24 8.64 9.62 6.70
CA ALA A 24 8.73 10.55 5.57
C ALA A 24 7.61 11.60 5.60
N GLY A 25 6.80 11.64 6.65
CA GLY A 25 5.73 12.61 6.79
C GLY A 25 4.44 12.23 6.07
N VAL A 26 4.31 10.98 5.64
CA VAL A 26 3.13 10.49 4.93
C VAL A 26 2.17 9.86 5.93
N GLN A 27 0.88 10.22 5.81
CA GLN A 27 -0.16 9.62 6.64
C GLN A 27 -0.40 8.19 6.17
N ALA A 28 -0.05 7.21 7.00
CA ALA A 28 -0.09 5.80 6.64
C ALA A 28 -0.57 4.96 7.82
N ARG A 29 -1.42 3.96 7.54
CA ARG A 29 -1.94 3.08 8.57
C ARG A 29 -1.97 1.64 8.11
N LEU A 30 -1.75 0.72 9.02
CA LEU A 30 -1.94 -0.71 8.79
C LEU A 30 -3.43 -1.04 8.83
N ALA A 31 -3.86 -1.97 7.99
CA ALA A 31 -5.26 -2.39 7.94
C ALA A 31 -5.35 -3.78 7.33
N PRO A 32 -6.48 -4.49 7.54
CA PRO A 32 -6.74 -5.72 6.80
C PRO A 32 -6.85 -5.46 5.31
N VAL A 33 -6.43 -6.41 4.49
CA VAL A 33 -6.51 -6.29 3.04
C VAL A 33 -7.98 -6.29 2.62
N PRO A 34 -8.43 -5.30 1.82
CA PRO A 34 -9.81 -5.28 1.32
C PRO A 34 -10.11 -6.48 0.43
N ARG A 35 -11.39 -6.85 0.37
CA ARG A 35 -11.81 -8.05 -0.39
C ARG A 35 -11.51 -7.98 -1.87
N PHE A 36 -11.51 -6.77 -2.45
CA PHE A 36 -11.25 -6.62 -3.88
C PHE A 36 -9.80 -6.82 -4.25
N LEU A 37 -8.89 -6.90 -3.26
CA LEU A 37 -7.47 -7.15 -3.49
C LEU A 37 -7.12 -8.55 -3.01
N SER A 38 -6.38 -9.29 -3.84
CA SER A 38 -5.74 -10.53 -3.44
C SER A 38 -4.36 -10.21 -2.92
N ALA A 39 -3.98 -10.82 -1.79
CA ALA A 39 -2.66 -10.62 -1.22
C ALA A 39 -2.20 -11.86 -0.48
N SER A 40 -0.89 -12.08 -0.46
CA SER A 40 -0.28 -13.22 0.24
C SER A 40 -0.41 -13.07 1.75
N CYS A 41 -0.36 -11.84 2.23
CA CYS A 41 -0.47 -11.51 3.65
C CYS A 41 -1.80 -10.79 3.88
N GLY A 42 -2.38 -10.98 5.06
CA GLY A 42 -3.67 -10.37 5.39
C GLY A 42 -3.59 -8.90 5.80
N THR A 43 -2.40 -8.29 5.77
CA THR A 43 -2.19 -6.92 6.24
C THR A 43 -1.68 -6.06 5.09
N CYS A 44 -2.23 -4.84 4.97
CA CYS A 44 -1.79 -3.87 3.98
C CYS A 44 -1.56 -2.52 4.64
N VAL A 45 -1.05 -1.57 3.85
CA VAL A 45 -0.86 -0.18 4.28
C VAL A 45 -1.71 0.71 3.40
N PHE A 46 -2.59 1.50 4.03
CA PHE A 46 -3.32 2.59 3.37
C PHE A 46 -2.53 3.87 3.60
N PHE A 47 -2.32 4.66 2.56
CA PHE A 47 -1.63 5.94 2.75
C PHE A 47 -2.14 6.98 1.76
N PHE A 48 -1.99 8.26 2.15
CA PHE A 48 -2.41 9.40 1.35
C PHE A 48 -1.18 10.21 0.97
N ALA A 49 -0.98 10.47 -0.32
CA ALA A 49 0.17 11.19 -0.81
C ALA A 49 -0.08 11.77 -2.20
N GLU A 50 0.80 12.65 -2.64
CA GLU A 50 0.74 13.20 -4.00
C GLU A 50 1.32 12.23 -5.02
N ALA A 51 2.14 11.29 -4.57
CA ALA A 51 2.81 10.31 -5.42
C ALA A 51 2.83 8.96 -4.70
N PRO A 52 3.03 7.83 -5.42
CA PRO A 52 2.94 6.51 -4.80
C PRO A 52 4.05 6.15 -3.81
N CYS A 53 5.07 6.98 -3.65
CA CYS A 53 6.13 6.76 -2.67
C CYS A 53 6.79 5.38 -2.79
N LEU A 54 7.05 4.95 -4.01
CA LEU A 54 7.58 3.60 -4.26
C LEU A 54 8.94 3.39 -3.60
N GLU A 55 9.71 4.46 -3.40
CA GLU A 55 11.02 4.40 -2.75
C GLU A 55 10.93 4.06 -1.26
N GLN A 56 9.74 4.18 -0.66
CA GLN A 56 9.54 3.84 0.75
C GLN A 56 9.07 2.40 0.95
N MET A 57 8.75 1.70 -0.14
CA MET A 57 8.25 0.33 -0.05
C MET A 57 9.37 -0.63 0.34
N ASP A 58 9.08 -1.53 1.29
CA ASP A 58 9.99 -2.60 1.64
C ASP A 58 10.17 -3.52 0.43
N HIS A 59 11.31 -4.23 0.36
CA HIS A 59 11.62 -5.09 -0.80
C HIS A 59 10.60 -6.21 -1.00
N ASP A 60 9.81 -6.52 0.02
CA ASP A 60 8.82 -7.60 -0.01
C ASP A 60 7.42 -7.09 -0.43
N VAL A 61 7.35 -5.90 -1.01
CA VAL A 61 6.08 -5.34 -1.51
C VAL A 61 5.54 -6.25 -2.61
N GLU A 62 4.23 -6.52 -2.54
CA GLU A 62 3.56 -7.35 -3.53
C GLU A 62 2.84 -6.50 -4.56
N ARG A 63 2.05 -5.52 -4.12
CA ARG A 63 1.22 -4.72 -5.01
C ARG A 63 1.01 -3.33 -4.46
N VAL A 64 0.99 -2.33 -5.33
CA VAL A 64 0.60 -0.97 -4.97
C VAL A 64 -0.48 -0.53 -5.94
N VAL A 65 -1.61 -0.08 -5.41
CA VAL A 65 -2.72 0.41 -6.21
C VAL A 65 -3.10 1.82 -5.76
N VAL A 66 -3.67 2.60 -6.69
CA VAL A 66 -4.22 3.92 -6.38
C VAL A 66 -5.73 3.87 -6.58
N ARG A 67 -6.48 4.50 -5.66
CA ARG A 67 -7.92 4.60 -5.77
C ARG A 67 -8.28 5.63 -6.83
N LEU A 68 -9.17 5.26 -7.75
CA LEU A 68 -9.67 6.16 -8.77
C LEU A 68 -10.92 6.88 -8.26
N SER A 69 -11.40 7.88 -9.03
CA SER A 69 -12.53 8.71 -8.61
C SER A 69 -13.83 7.92 -8.54
N ALA A 70 -14.00 6.89 -9.38
CA ALA A 70 -15.23 6.08 -9.35
C ALA A 70 -15.15 5.06 -8.20
N PRO A 71 -16.25 4.85 -7.44
CA PRO A 71 -16.25 3.91 -6.33
C PRO A 71 -15.84 2.51 -6.76
N GLY A 72 -14.98 1.86 -5.98
CA GLY A 72 -14.53 0.50 -6.22
C GLY A 72 -13.55 0.33 -7.37
N GLN A 73 -13.09 1.43 -7.98
CA GLN A 73 -12.13 1.36 -9.06
C GLN A 73 -10.73 1.71 -8.58
N PHE A 74 -9.76 0.93 -9.02
CA PHE A 74 -8.36 1.05 -8.63
C PHE A 74 -7.48 0.85 -9.85
N GLU A 75 -6.31 1.50 -9.84
CA GLU A 75 -5.30 1.31 -10.87
C GLU A 75 -4.07 0.68 -10.22
N GLU A 76 -3.58 -0.41 -10.80
CA GLU A 76 -2.38 -1.07 -10.30
C GLU A 76 -1.14 -0.34 -10.81
N LEU A 77 -0.27 0.04 -9.89
CA LEU A 77 0.97 0.77 -10.20
C LEU A 77 2.19 -0.12 -10.14
N LEU A 78 2.14 -1.17 -9.34
CA LEU A 78 3.25 -2.09 -9.12
C LEU A 78 2.69 -3.45 -8.76
N TYR A 79 3.32 -4.51 -9.30
CA TYR A 79 2.97 -5.88 -8.94
C TYR A 79 4.20 -6.77 -8.99
N HIS A 80 4.57 -7.33 -7.83
CA HIS A 80 5.65 -8.31 -7.67
C HIS A 80 5.05 -9.59 -7.09
N PRO A 81 4.67 -10.55 -7.94
CA PRO A 81 4.01 -11.77 -7.47
C PRO A 81 4.89 -12.65 -6.57
#